data_16492000742b5e0d3e1a5c738401db2e
#
_entry.id   16492000742b5e0d3e1a5c738401db2e
#
_cell.length_a   1.000
_cell.length_b   1.000
_cell.length_c   1.000
_cell.angle_alpha   90.00
_cell.angle_beta   90.00
_cell.angle_gamma   90.00
#
_symmetry.space_group_name_H-M   'P 1'
#
loop_
_entity.id
_entity.type
_entity.pdbx_description
1 polymer ?
#
loop_
_entity_poly.entity_id
_entity_poly.type
_entity_poly.pdbx_seq_one_letter_code
_entity_poly.pdbx_strand_id
1 'polypeptide(L)'
;MKKLTMIVMQGCPYCAAARRAIKELKAEQAAYAPLTVEEIEDGSAAAQAYGKDYYYVPSVFIEGEKCFEAQPGQSDESIKQTVARAFDRALEA
;
A
#
# COMPACT_ATOMS: atom_id res chain seq x y z
N MET A 1 10.10 -12.87 -2.87
CA MET A 1 9.43 -11.55 -2.75
C MET A 1 8.84 -11.41 -1.37
N LYS A 2 8.92 -10.20 -0.82
CA LYS A 2 8.35 -9.93 0.50
C LYS A 2 6.85 -9.70 0.39
N LYS A 3 6.13 -10.04 1.45
CA LYS A 3 4.68 -9.89 1.49
C LYS A 3 4.29 -8.41 1.67
N LEU A 4 3.41 -7.94 0.80
CA LEU A 4 2.85 -6.58 0.87
C LEU A 4 1.43 -6.64 1.40
N THR A 5 1.13 -5.78 2.37
CA THR A 5 -0.21 -5.66 2.97
C THR A 5 -0.62 -4.19 2.95
N MET A 6 -1.85 -3.91 2.55
CA MET A 6 -2.36 -2.55 2.51
C MET A 6 -3.67 -2.46 3.30
N ILE A 7 -3.68 -1.60 4.32
CA ILE A 7 -4.90 -1.32 5.10
C ILE A 7 -5.67 -0.25 4.34
N VAL A 8 -6.95 -0.52 4.08
CA VAL A 8 -7.81 0.34 3.26
C VAL A 8 -9.15 0.57 3.94
N MET A 9 -9.92 1.52 3.42
CA MET A 9 -11.25 1.84 3.89
C MET A 9 -12.13 2.12 2.68
N GLN A 10 -13.40 1.72 2.74
CA GLN A 10 -14.34 2.01 1.65
C GLN A 10 -14.56 3.51 1.54
N GLY A 11 -14.68 3.99 0.30
CA GLY A 11 -14.95 5.40 0.04
C GLY A 11 -13.76 6.32 0.24
N CYS A 12 -12.58 5.78 0.48
CA CYS A 12 -11.36 6.55 0.71
C CYS A 12 -10.72 6.94 -0.62
N PRO A 13 -10.64 8.25 -0.95
CA PRO A 13 -10.02 8.67 -2.22
C PRO A 13 -8.54 8.30 -2.32
N TYR A 14 -7.82 8.34 -1.19
CA TYR A 14 -6.40 7.98 -1.17
C TYR A 14 -6.21 6.48 -1.40
N CYS A 15 -7.13 5.67 -0.89
CA CYS A 15 -7.11 4.22 -1.15
C CYS A 15 -7.35 3.94 -2.63
N ALA A 16 -8.29 4.66 -3.26
CA ALA A 16 -8.55 4.54 -4.69
C ALA A 16 -7.32 4.95 -5.50
N ALA A 17 -6.65 6.04 -5.09
CA ALA A 17 -5.43 6.49 -5.75
C ALA A 17 -4.32 5.44 -5.65
N ALA A 18 -4.17 4.81 -4.49
CA ALA A 18 -3.18 3.76 -4.31
C ALA A 18 -3.47 2.54 -5.19
N ARG A 19 -4.73 2.16 -5.31
CA ARG A 19 -5.12 1.04 -6.19
C ARG A 19 -4.82 1.33 -7.65
N ARG A 20 -5.10 2.57 -8.10
CA ARG A 20 -4.76 2.99 -9.46
C ARG A 20 -3.25 2.96 -9.67
N ALA A 21 -2.49 3.44 -8.68
CA ALA A 21 -1.03 3.44 -8.74
C ALA A 21 -0.48 2.03 -8.87
N ILE A 22 -0.99 1.09 -8.08
CA ILE A 22 -0.59 -0.31 -8.14
C ILE A 22 -0.79 -0.86 -9.55
N LYS A 23 -1.98 -0.62 -10.11
CA LYS A 23 -2.31 -1.10 -11.45
C LYS A 23 -1.40 -0.50 -12.51
N GLU A 24 -1.17 0.82 -12.44
CA GLU A 24 -0.32 1.52 -13.39
C GLU A 24 1.13 1.04 -13.32
N LEU A 25 1.65 0.93 -12.12
CA LEU A 25 3.04 0.50 -11.92
C LEU A 25 3.26 -0.92 -12.42
N LYS A 26 2.32 -1.81 -12.18
CA LYS A 26 2.44 -3.20 -12.67
C LYS A 26 2.36 -3.25 -14.19
N ALA A 27 1.62 -2.35 -14.82
CA ALA A 27 1.56 -2.27 -16.28
C ALA A 27 2.81 -1.64 -16.87
N GLU A 28 3.42 -0.68 -16.17
CA GLU A 28 4.60 0.06 -16.64
C GLU A 28 5.90 -0.70 -16.45
N GLN A 29 6.00 -1.52 -15.39
CA GLN A 29 7.23 -2.20 -15.00
C GLN A 29 7.00 -3.69 -14.88
N ALA A 30 7.60 -4.46 -15.78
CA ALA A 30 7.46 -5.92 -15.78
C ALA A 30 7.92 -6.54 -14.44
N ALA A 31 8.92 -5.94 -13.79
CA ALA A 31 9.44 -6.43 -12.51
C ALA A 31 8.38 -6.41 -11.40
N TYR A 32 7.39 -5.53 -11.50
CA TYR A 32 6.33 -5.42 -10.48
C TYR A 32 5.17 -6.38 -10.73
N ALA A 33 5.06 -6.94 -11.94
CA ALA A 33 3.91 -7.76 -12.32
C ALA A 33 3.63 -8.94 -11.36
N PRO A 34 4.65 -9.65 -10.83
CA PRO A 34 4.39 -10.77 -9.92
C PRO A 34 4.05 -10.37 -8.48
N LEU A 35 4.20 -9.09 -8.12
CA LEU A 35 3.91 -8.65 -6.76
C LEU A 35 2.40 -8.68 -6.50
N THR A 36 2.02 -9.11 -5.30
CA THR A 36 0.62 -9.13 -4.86
C THR A 36 0.50 -8.28 -3.60
N VAL A 37 -0.55 -7.48 -3.54
CA VAL A 37 -0.85 -6.68 -2.36
C VAL A 37 -2.12 -7.23 -1.73
N GLU A 38 -2.01 -7.72 -0.50
CA GLU A 38 -3.19 -8.14 0.27
C GLU A 38 -3.86 -6.91 0.87
N GLU A 39 -5.13 -6.71 0.55
CA GLU A 39 -5.90 -5.60 1.14
C GLU A 39 -6.62 -6.07 2.39
N ILE A 40 -6.52 -5.26 3.44
CA ILE A 40 -7.18 -5.53 4.73
C ILE A 40 -8.02 -4.30 5.05
N GLU A 41 -9.30 -4.53 5.34
CA GLU A 41 -10.24 -3.45 5.66
C GLU A 41 -9.95 -2.89 7.05
N ASP A 42 -9.86 -1.56 7.16
CA ASP A 42 -9.75 -0.88 8.45
C ASP A 42 -10.96 -1.25 9.33
N GLY A 43 -10.69 -1.52 10.60
CA GLY A 43 -11.73 -1.93 11.53
C GLY A 43 -12.01 -3.43 11.54
N SER A 44 -11.42 -4.20 10.63
CA SER A 44 -11.58 -5.66 10.64
C SER A 44 -10.69 -6.29 11.70
N ALA A 45 -10.95 -7.56 12.02
CA ALA A 45 -10.13 -8.30 12.96
C ALA A 45 -8.68 -8.39 12.49
N ALA A 46 -8.48 -8.59 11.19
CA ALA A 46 -7.13 -8.65 10.61
C ALA A 46 -6.38 -7.33 10.77
N ALA A 47 -7.09 -6.19 10.63
CA ALA A 47 -6.48 -4.87 10.79
C ALA A 47 -6.06 -4.59 12.23
N GLN A 48 -6.67 -5.24 13.21
CA GLN A 48 -6.32 -5.04 14.62
C GLN A 48 -4.88 -5.44 14.92
N ALA A 49 -4.33 -6.39 14.18
CA ALA A 49 -2.92 -6.77 14.32
C ALA A 49 -1.97 -5.62 14.00
N TYR A 50 -2.42 -4.63 13.24
CA TYR A 50 -1.66 -3.44 12.85
C TYR A 50 -2.12 -2.18 13.57
N GLY A 51 -3.11 -2.28 14.46
CA GLY A 51 -3.91 -1.17 14.95
C GLY A 51 -3.16 -0.01 15.58
N LYS A 52 -1.98 -0.26 16.16
CA LYS A 52 -1.17 0.81 16.77
C LYS A 52 -0.10 1.35 15.84
N ASP A 53 0.02 0.76 14.66
CA ASP A 53 1.10 1.07 13.73
C ASP A 53 0.65 1.99 12.62
N TYR A 54 -0.66 2.31 12.53
CA TYR A 54 -1.14 3.24 11.53
C TYR A 54 -2.29 4.10 12.08
N TYR A 55 -2.48 5.25 11.48
CA TYR A 55 -3.58 6.17 11.80
C TYR A 55 -4.37 6.50 10.54
N TYR A 56 -3.70 6.78 9.43
CA TYR A 56 -4.35 7.09 8.16
C TYR A 56 -4.32 5.89 7.23
N VAL A 57 -5.28 5.83 6.31
CA VAL A 57 -5.32 4.82 5.25
C VAL A 57 -5.20 5.50 3.90
N PRO A 58 -4.60 4.88 2.88
CA PRO A 58 -3.99 3.55 2.94
C PRO A 58 -2.67 3.55 3.70
N SER A 59 -2.40 2.45 4.39
CA SER A 59 -1.11 2.19 5.01
C SER A 59 -0.57 0.88 4.46
N VAL A 60 0.69 0.88 4.04
CA VAL A 60 1.32 -0.28 3.41
C VAL A 60 2.41 -0.84 4.30
N PHE A 61 2.34 -2.14 4.51
CA PHE A 61 3.29 -2.88 5.35
C PHE A 61 4.01 -3.91 4.49
N ILE A 62 5.30 -4.10 4.75
CA ILE A 62 6.14 -5.13 4.12
C ILE A 62 6.62 -6.05 5.22
N GLU A 63 6.23 -7.34 5.15
CA GLU A 63 6.57 -8.33 6.18
C GLU A 63 6.24 -7.83 7.58
N GLY A 64 5.11 -7.13 7.73
CA GLY A 64 4.65 -6.61 9.00
C GLY A 64 5.23 -5.27 9.42
N GLU A 65 6.20 -4.72 8.69
CA GLU A 65 6.78 -3.41 8.99
C GLU A 65 6.14 -2.33 8.15
N LYS A 66 5.75 -1.22 8.77
CA LYS A 66 5.14 -0.10 8.03
C LYS A 66 6.16 0.50 7.06
N CYS A 67 5.76 0.56 5.80
CA CYS A 67 6.55 1.15 4.74
C CYS A 67 6.04 2.54 4.38
N PHE A 68 4.73 2.72 4.39
CA PHE A 68 4.09 3.92 3.88
C PHE A 68 2.73 4.10 4.55
N GLU A 69 2.40 5.36 4.85
CA GLU A 69 1.09 5.75 5.36
C GLU A 69 0.71 7.06 4.69
N ALA A 70 -0.47 7.10 4.05
CA ALA A 70 -0.94 8.29 3.36
C ALA A 70 -1.16 9.43 4.35
N GLN A 71 -0.91 10.66 3.88
CA GLN A 71 -1.10 11.85 4.68
C GLN A 71 -2.18 12.73 4.07
N PRO A 72 -2.97 13.45 4.88
CA PRO A 72 -3.98 14.38 4.36
C PRO A 72 -3.36 15.35 3.37
N GLY A 73 -4.03 15.54 2.23
CA GLY A 73 -3.55 16.45 1.19
C GLY A 73 -2.50 15.88 0.25
N GLN A 74 -2.13 14.62 0.43
CA GLN A 74 -1.15 13.98 -0.45
C GLN A 74 -1.71 13.83 -1.85
N SER A 75 -0.92 14.19 -2.89
CA SER A 75 -1.36 14.08 -4.28
C SER A 75 -1.31 12.62 -4.78
N ASP A 76 -2.05 12.35 -5.85
CA ASP A 76 -2.02 11.04 -6.51
C ASP A 76 -0.61 10.68 -6.96
N GLU A 77 0.14 11.65 -7.48
CA GLU A 77 1.52 11.43 -7.92
C GLU A 77 2.41 11.04 -6.74
N SER A 78 2.26 11.72 -5.62
CA SER A 78 3.02 11.40 -4.41
C SER A 78 2.68 10.00 -3.89
N ILE A 79 1.40 9.63 -3.93
CA ILE A 79 0.96 8.28 -3.53
C ILE A 79 1.60 7.24 -4.45
N LYS A 80 1.60 7.49 -5.77
CA LYS A 80 2.21 6.57 -6.73
C LYS A 80 3.70 6.38 -6.46
N GLN A 81 4.42 7.47 -6.15
CA GLN A 81 5.84 7.40 -5.82
C GLN A 81 6.09 6.54 -4.58
N THR A 82 5.26 6.67 -3.55
CA THR A 82 5.43 5.88 -2.33
C THR A 82 5.10 4.42 -2.55
N VAL A 83 4.10 4.11 -3.38
CA VAL A 83 3.78 2.73 -3.76
C VAL A 83 4.97 2.11 -4.52
N ALA A 84 5.57 2.88 -5.45
CA ALA A 84 6.74 2.40 -6.20
C ALA A 84 7.89 2.05 -5.28
N ARG A 85 8.16 2.88 -4.26
CA ARG A 85 9.21 2.59 -3.28
C ARG A 85 8.91 1.31 -2.50
N ALA A 86 7.64 1.11 -2.12
CA ALA A 86 7.24 -0.12 -1.43
C ALA A 86 7.47 -1.34 -2.31
N PHE A 87 7.14 -1.24 -3.60
CA PHE A 87 7.36 -2.32 -4.56
C PHE A 87 8.85 -2.64 -4.68
N ASP A 88 9.69 -1.60 -4.78
CA ASP A 88 11.14 -1.79 -4.88
C ASP A 88 11.68 -2.51 -3.65
N ARG A 89 11.20 -2.12 -2.46
CA ARG A 89 11.61 -2.79 -1.21
C ARG A 89 11.14 -4.24 -1.16
N ALA A 90 9.96 -4.53 -1.68
CA ALA A 90 9.43 -5.88 -1.71
C ALA A 90 10.24 -6.81 -2.61
N LEU A 91 10.91 -6.24 -3.62
CA LEU A 91 11.75 -6.99 -4.55
C LEU A 91 13.18 -7.17 -4.04
N GLU A 92 13.58 -6.49 -2.99
CA GLU A 92 14.91 -6.63 -2.41
C GLU A 92 15.09 -8.02 -1.80
N ALA A 93 16.27 -8.56 -1.94
CA ALA A 93 16.59 -9.88 -1.42
C ALA A 93 16.66 -9.88 0.12
#